data_9d0606f5b00f9968219047bb615aae8b
#
_entry.id   9d0606f5b00f9968219047bb615aae8b
#
_cell.length_a   1.000
_cell.length_b   1.000
_cell.length_c   1.000
_cell.angle_alpha   90.00
_cell.angle_beta   90.00
_cell.angle_gamma   90.00
#
_symmetry.space_group_name_H-M   'P 1'
#
loop_
_entity.id
_entity.type
_entity.pdbx_description
1 polymer ?
#
loop_
_entity_poly.entity_id
_entity_poly.type
_entity_poly.pdbx_seq_one_letter_code
_entity_poly.pdbx_strand_id
1 'polypeptide(L)'
;MSTTRLFDQDAYLGEFEATVERSVCEGGMYRVLLDQTAFFPEGGGQPADEGTLDGIFVTDVQEIDGEIWHTVEAPLEPGKTVVGKLDFEKRFSNMQNHCGEHIVSGIVHRIYGFNNVGFHMGSDVITVDFDGVLTEEQLYDVEQEANEAVLRNVPVTISYPSKEELETMDYRSKKELTGAIRIGTFERVRLESACAKDLSLIHI
;
A
#
# COMPACT_ATOMS: atom_id res chain seq x y z
N MET A 1 -14.34 -16.89 -7.12
CA MET A 1 -13.29 -16.40 -8.07
C MET A 1 -12.55 -15.32 -7.34
N SER A 2 -11.26 -15.12 -7.58
CA SER A 2 -10.54 -13.99 -6.93
C SER A 2 -10.96 -12.68 -7.58
N THR A 3 -11.16 -11.64 -6.77
CA THR A 3 -11.45 -10.28 -7.24
C THR A 3 -10.27 -9.75 -8.07
N THR A 4 -10.53 -9.18 -9.25
CA THR A 4 -9.49 -8.51 -10.04
C THR A 4 -9.09 -7.20 -9.36
N ARG A 5 -7.81 -7.04 -9.07
CA ARG A 5 -7.24 -5.90 -8.32
C ARG A 5 -6.82 -4.81 -9.31
N LEU A 6 -7.69 -3.83 -9.57
CA LEU A 6 -7.41 -2.73 -10.48
C LEU A 6 -6.33 -1.80 -9.92
N PHE A 7 -6.27 -1.62 -8.60
CA PHE A 7 -5.24 -0.82 -7.93
C PHE A 7 -3.81 -1.37 -8.10
N ASP A 8 -3.64 -2.67 -8.45
CA ASP A 8 -2.34 -3.24 -8.81
C ASP A 8 -1.92 -2.88 -10.24
N GLN A 9 -2.88 -2.54 -11.12
CA GLN A 9 -2.64 -2.15 -12.50
C GLN A 9 -2.43 -0.64 -12.62
N ASP A 10 -3.29 0.15 -11.93
CA ASP A 10 -3.20 1.60 -11.85
C ASP A 10 -3.62 2.08 -10.46
N ALA A 11 -2.63 2.50 -9.65
CA ALA A 11 -2.86 3.01 -8.30
C ALA A 11 -3.58 4.37 -8.29
N TYR A 12 -3.63 5.08 -9.42
CA TYR A 12 -4.29 6.38 -9.59
C TYR A 12 -5.72 6.27 -10.12
N LEU A 13 -6.23 5.07 -10.33
CA LEU A 13 -7.60 4.88 -10.79
C LEU A 13 -8.60 5.25 -9.69
N GLY A 14 -9.27 6.40 -9.85
CA GLY A 14 -10.25 6.92 -8.88
C GLY A 14 -11.71 6.55 -9.17
N GLU A 15 -12.02 6.08 -10.38
CA GLU A 15 -13.38 5.67 -10.80
C GLU A 15 -13.31 4.43 -11.68
N PHE A 16 -14.22 3.48 -11.47
CA PHE A 16 -14.26 2.22 -12.22
C PHE A 16 -15.68 1.65 -12.27
N GLU A 17 -15.93 0.76 -13.21
CA GLU A 17 -17.13 -0.06 -13.27
C GLU A 17 -16.84 -1.48 -12.80
N ALA A 18 -17.79 -2.11 -12.12
CA ALA A 18 -17.70 -3.49 -11.69
C ALA A 18 -19.06 -4.17 -11.63
N THR A 19 -19.07 -5.50 -11.67
CA THR A 19 -20.27 -6.30 -11.50
C THR A 19 -20.34 -6.82 -10.08
N VAL A 20 -21.47 -6.66 -9.43
CA VAL A 20 -21.75 -7.27 -8.11
C VAL A 20 -21.86 -8.77 -8.26
N GLU A 21 -20.94 -9.52 -7.65
CA GLU A 21 -21.00 -10.98 -7.61
C GLU A 21 -21.84 -11.49 -6.45
N ARG A 22 -21.65 -10.90 -5.25
CA ARG A 22 -22.40 -11.28 -4.04
C ARG A 22 -22.71 -10.04 -3.19
N SER A 23 -23.83 -10.10 -2.47
CA SER A 23 -24.23 -9.11 -1.47
C SER A 23 -24.87 -9.83 -0.28
N VAL A 24 -24.29 -9.66 0.91
CA VAL A 24 -24.71 -10.38 2.13
C VAL A 24 -24.97 -9.36 3.23
N CYS A 25 -26.14 -9.46 3.88
CA CYS A 25 -26.47 -8.63 5.03
C CYS A 25 -25.80 -9.21 6.28
N GLU A 26 -25.03 -8.41 6.99
CA GLU A 26 -24.34 -8.78 8.23
C GLU A 26 -24.36 -7.60 9.19
N GLY A 27 -24.96 -7.77 10.37
CA GLY A 27 -24.97 -6.75 11.42
C GLY A 27 -25.68 -5.43 11.07
N GLY A 28 -26.58 -5.43 10.07
CA GLY A 28 -27.29 -4.23 9.60
C GLY A 28 -26.56 -3.47 8.50
N MET A 29 -25.36 -3.92 8.10
CA MET A 29 -24.62 -3.46 6.93
C MET A 29 -24.63 -4.55 5.86
N TYR A 30 -24.15 -4.22 4.67
CA TYR A 30 -24.05 -5.17 3.56
C TYR A 30 -22.58 -5.33 3.17
N ARG A 31 -22.16 -6.58 3.05
CA ARG A 31 -20.86 -6.93 2.48
C ARG A 31 -21.03 -7.30 1.02
N VAL A 32 -20.38 -6.57 0.16
CA VAL A 32 -20.48 -6.69 -1.30
C VAL A 32 -19.16 -7.17 -1.87
N LEU A 33 -19.24 -8.25 -2.65
CA LEU A 33 -18.13 -8.75 -3.47
C LEU A 33 -18.34 -8.31 -4.91
N LEU A 34 -17.29 -7.76 -5.50
CA LEU A 34 -17.24 -7.34 -6.90
C LEU A 34 -16.29 -8.24 -7.71
N ASP A 35 -16.52 -8.36 -9.01
CA ASP A 35 -15.63 -9.05 -9.96
C ASP A 35 -14.27 -8.35 -10.06
N GLN A 36 -14.24 -7.03 -9.92
CA GLN A 36 -13.05 -6.20 -9.89
C GLN A 36 -13.21 -4.97 -9.01
N THR A 37 -12.10 -4.43 -8.50
CA THR A 37 -12.15 -3.24 -7.65
C THR A 37 -10.86 -2.41 -7.72
N ALA A 38 -11.02 -1.06 -7.66
CA ALA A 38 -9.93 -0.13 -7.42
C ALA A 38 -9.78 0.25 -5.93
N PHE A 39 -10.74 -0.14 -5.06
CA PHE A 39 -10.62 0.05 -3.61
C PHE A 39 -9.51 -0.81 -3.04
N PHE A 40 -8.54 -0.18 -2.38
CA PHE A 40 -7.47 -0.87 -1.66
C PHE A 40 -8.00 -1.38 -0.31
N PRO A 41 -7.89 -2.68 -0.01
CA PRO A 41 -8.29 -3.23 1.28
C PRO A 41 -7.31 -2.82 2.39
N GLU A 42 -7.77 -2.80 3.63
CA GLU A 42 -6.88 -2.58 4.76
C GLU A 42 -5.73 -3.60 4.75
N GLY A 43 -4.51 -3.10 4.86
CA GLY A 43 -3.35 -3.96 4.86
C GLY A 43 -2.02 -3.23 4.97
N GLY A 44 -1.00 -3.91 5.51
CA GLY A 44 0.34 -3.35 5.60
C GLY A 44 0.47 -2.09 6.48
N GLY A 45 -0.48 -1.86 7.40
CA GLY A 45 -0.54 -0.66 8.24
C GLY A 45 -1.25 0.54 7.59
N GLN A 46 -1.73 0.37 6.34
CA GLN A 46 -2.57 1.35 5.65
C GLN A 46 -4.05 1.02 5.86
N PRO A 47 -4.90 2.01 6.21
CA PRO A 47 -6.34 1.81 6.29
C PRO A 47 -6.95 1.52 4.92
N ALA A 48 -8.14 0.91 4.92
CA ALA A 48 -8.95 0.71 3.72
C ALA A 48 -9.28 2.04 3.03
N ASP A 49 -9.48 1.98 1.73
CA ASP A 49 -10.03 3.11 1.00
C ASP A 49 -11.49 3.35 1.35
N GLU A 50 -11.89 4.59 1.23
CA GLU A 50 -13.27 5.05 1.31
C GLU A 50 -13.77 5.56 -0.05
N GLY A 51 -15.07 5.65 -0.18
CA GLY A 51 -15.70 6.17 -1.40
C GLY A 51 -17.14 5.72 -1.54
N THR A 52 -17.60 5.46 -2.75
CA THR A 52 -18.99 5.03 -3.02
C THR A 52 -19.08 3.95 -4.08
N LEU A 53 -20.12 3.12 -4.00
CA LEU A 53 -20.59 2.21 -5.05
C LEU A 53 -22.02 2.65 -5.42
N ASP A 54 -22.21 3.13 -6.66
CA ASP A 54 -23.48 3.76 -7.12
C ASP A 54 -24.00 4.84 -6.16
N GLY A 55 -23.10 5.61 -5.52
CA GLY A 55 -23.44 6.65 -4.55
C GLY A 55 -23.70 6.15 -3.13
N ILE A 56 -23.67 4.83 -2.86
CA ILE A 56 -23.75 4.25 -1.53
C ILE A 56 -22.36 4.24 -0.92
N PHE A 57 -22.19 4.77 0.30
CA PHE A 57 -20.89 4.85 0.96
C PHE A 57 -20.29 3.47 1.22
N VAL A 58 -18.99 3.34 0.90
CA VAL A 58 -18.13 2.23 1.29
C VAL A 58 -17.39 2.66 2.55
N THR A 59 -17.67 1.99 3.66
CA THR A 59 -17.13 2.34 5.00
C THR A 59 -15.94 1.49 5.39
N ASP A 60 -15.73 0.35 4.72
CA ASP A 60 -14.61 -0.55 4.97
C ASP A 60 -14.38 -1.46 3.78
N VAL A 61 -13.12 -1.85 3.56
CA VAL A 61 -12.73 -2.81 2.52
C VAL A 61 -11.74 -3.80 3.11
N GLN A 62 -12.06 -5.09 3.04
CA GLN A 62 -11.26 -6.16 3.61
C GLN A 62 -10.96 -7.26 2.59
N GLU A 63 -9.75 -7.80 2.62
CA GLU A 63 -9.39 -8.98 1.84
C GLU A 63 -9.51 -10.23 2.70
N ILE A 64 -10.35 -11.18 2.26
CA ILE A 64 -10.59 -12.45 2.93
C ILE A 64 -10.47 -13.57 1.89
N ASP A 65 -9.52 -14.46 2.07
CA ASP A 65 -9.28 -15.61 1.19
C ASP A 65 -9.10 -15.23 -0.30
N GLY A 66 -8.52 -14.05 -0.57
CA GLY A 66 -8.28 -13.54 -1.92
C GLY A 66 -9.51 -12.88 -2.57
N GLU A 67 -10.61 -12.73 -1.83
CA GLU A 67 -11.80 -11.97 -2.21
C GLU A 67 -11.79 -10.62 -1.50
N ILE A 68 -12.07 -9.53 -2.23
CA ILE A 68 -12.14 -8.18 -1.66
C ILE A 68 -13.57 -7.79 -1.42
N TRP A 69 -13.91 -7.64 -0.14
CA TRP A 69 -15.23 -7.34 0.35
C TRP A 69 -15.38 -5.87 0.73
N HIS A 70 -16.45 -5.24 0.26
CA HIS A 70 -16.79 -3.84 0.51
C HIS A 70 -17.96 -3.77 1.48
N THR A 71 -17.81 -3.06 2.59
CA THR A 71 -18.90 -2.83 3.55
C THR A 71 -19.64 -1.56 3.16
N VAL A 72 -20.96 -1.68 2.92
CA VAL A 72 -21.83 -0.59 2.49
C VAL A 72 -23.12 -0.52 3.32
N GLU A 73 -23.77 0.65 3.34
CA GLU A 73 -24.98 0.89 4.15
C GLU A 73 -26.28 0.36 3.52
N ALA A 74 -26.28 0.08 2.23
CA ALA A 74 -27.47 -0.40 1.51
C ALA A 74 -27.12 -1.57 0.58
N PRO A 75 -28.09 -2.46 0.26
CA PRO A 75 -27.86 -3.62 -0.58
C PRO A 75 -27.57 -3.23 -2.03
N LEU A 76 -26.66 -3.95 -2.66
CA LEU A 76 -26.45 -3.95 -4.11
C LEU A 76 -26.84 -5.31 -4.67
N GLU A 77 -27.61 -5.32 -5.76
CA GLU A 77 -28.14 -6.56 -6.33
C GLU A 77 -27.08 -7.34 -7.10
N PRO A 78 -26.88 -8.65 -6.83
CA PRO A 78 -25.98 -9.48 -7.64
C PRO A 78 -26.35 -9.46 -9.13
N GLY A 79 -25.32 -9.40 -9.97
CA GLY A 79 -25.44 -9.28 -11.42
C GLY A 79 -25.61 -7.84 -11.91
N LYS A 80 -25.78 -6.85 -11.04
CA LYS A 80 -25.84 -5.43 -11.41
C LYS A 80 -24.43 -4.89 -11.65
N THR A 81 -24.27 -4.08 -12.69
CA THR A 81 -23.10 -3.23 -12.88
C THR A 81 -23.22 -1.99 -12.02
N VAL A 82 -22.19 -1.66 -11.28
CA VAL A 82 -22.08 -0.50 -10.39
C VAL A 82 -20.85 0.34 -10.73
N VAL A 83 -20.94 1.64 -10.45
CA VAL A 83 -19.83 2.57 -10.57
C VAL A 83 -19.20 2.78 -9.20
N GLY A 84 -17.93 2.41 -9.07
CA GLY A 84 -17.10 2.69 -7.88
C GLY A 84 -16.39 4.02 -8.05
N LYS A 85 -16.44 4.87 -7.00
CA LYS A 85 -15.71 6.14 -6.92
C LYS A 85 -14.99 6.21 -5.57
N LEU A 86 -13.67 6.34 -5.63
CA LEU A 86 -12.83 6.48 -4.44
C LEU A 86 -12.84 7.91 -3.91
N ASP A 87 -12.69 8.08 -2.60
CA ASP A 87 -12.15 9.31 -2.03
C ASP A 87 -10.67 9.41 -2.42
N PHE A 88 -10.42 10.01 -3.59
CA PHE A 88 -9.09 10.02 -4.17
C PHE A 88 -8.12 10.92 -3.41
N GLU A 89 -8.60 11.96 -2.72
CA GLU A 89 -7.74 12.82 -1.88
C GLU A 89 -7.18 12.00 -0.71
N LYS A 90 -8.02 11.22 -0.05
CA LYS A 90 -7.61 10.31 1.02
C LYS A 90 -6.69 9.20 0.51
N ARG A 91 -7.04 8.55 -0.60
CA ARG A 91 -6.20 7.54 -1.26
C ARG A 91 -4.81 8.10 -1.56
N PHE A 92 -4.73 9.27 -2.17
CA PHE A 92 -3.47 9.88 -2.56
C PHE A 92 -2.62 10.26 -1.34
N SER A 93 -3.25 10.79 -0.29
CA SER A 93 -2.58 11.04 0.99
C SER A 93 -2.01 9.76 1.60
N ASN A 94 -2.78 8.66 1.61
CA ASN A 94 -2.32 7.36 2.10
C ASN A 94 -1.13 6.84 1.28
N MET A 95 -1.18 6.96 -0.06
CA MET A 95 -0.08 6.57 -0.95
C MET A 95 1.20 7.37 -0.67
N GLN A 96 1.10 8.68 -0.47
CA GLN A 96 2.23 9.54 -0.13
C GLN A 96 2.85 9.15 1.21
N ASN A 97 2.01 8.93 2.22
CA ASN A 97 2.44 8.56 3.56
C ASN A 97 3.10 7.18 3.59
N HIS A 98 2.53 6.21 2.90
CA HIS A 98 3.10 4.87 2.79
C HIS A 98 4.45 4.89 2.05
N CYS A 99 4.53 5.64 0.95
CA CYS A 99 5.78 5.86 0.22
C CYS A 99 6.84 6.53 1.11
N GLY A 100 6.45 7.54 1.88
CA GLY A 100 7.32 8.23 2.85
C GLY A 100 7.86 7.28 3.93
N GLU A 101 7.01 6.38 4.46
CA GLU A 101 7.46 5.36 5.41
C GLU A 101 8.57 4.49 4.80
N HIS A 102 8.39 4.01 3.58
CA HIS A 102 9.40 3.18 2.92
C HIS A 102 10.72 3.91 2.68
N ILE A 103 10.67 5.20 2.32
CA ILE A 103 11.87 6.04 2.17
C ILE A 103 12.59 6.12 3.52
N VAL A 104 11.89 6.48 4.59
CA VAL A 104 12.45 6.61 5.95
C VAL A 104 13.03 5.27 6.43
N SER A 105 12.25 4.19 6.31
CA SER A 105 12.68 2.86 6.72
C SER A 105 13.91 2.37 5.93
N GLY A 106 13.97 2.67 4.64
CA GLY A 106 15.11 2.37 3.80
C GLY A 106 16.38 3.12 4.23
N ILE A 107 16.26 4.42 4.53
CA ILE A 107 17.37 5.25 5.01
C ILE A 107 17.88 4.76 6.37
N VAL A 108 16.96 4.54 7.34
CA VAL A 108 17.31 4.05 8.68
C VAL A 108 18.03 2.71 8.61
N HIS A 109 17.54 1.79 7.81
CA HIS A 109 18.20 0.49 7.64
C HIS A 109 19.59 0.63 7.01
N ARG A 110 19.70 1.42 5.96
CA ARG A 110 20.95 1.61 5.24
C ARG A 110 22.06 2.24 6.09
N ILE A 111 21.70 3.24 6.90
CA ILE A 111 22.69 4.01 7.68
C ILE A 111 22.98 3.35 9.02
N TYR A 112 21.92 2.88 9.72
CA TYR A 112 22.02 2.42 11.10
C TYR A 112 21.81 0.92 11.27
N GLY A 113 21.39 0.19 10.24
CA GLY A 113 21.16 -1.24 10.27
C GLY A 113 19.86 -1.64 10.99
N PHE A 114 19.01 -0.68 11.42
CA PHE A 114 17.78 -0.98 12.11
C PHE A 114 16.65 -1.34 11.13
N ASN A 115 15.80 -2.28 11.56
CA ASN A 115 14.66 -2.73 10.77
C ASN A 115 13.38 -2.07 11.27
N ASN A 116 12.49 -1.72 10.33
CA ASN A 116 11.12 -1.39 10.67
C ASN A 116 10.41 -2.67 11.15
N VAL A 117 9.91 -2.64 12.38
CA VAL A 117 9.18 -3.76 13.02
C VAL A 117 7.70 -3.43 13.23
N GLY A 118 7.28 -2.18 13.05
CA GLY A 118 5.90 -1.73 13.14
C GLY A 118 5.63 -0.51 12.28
N PHE A 119 4.46 -0.47 11.64
CA PHE A 119 3.96 0.68 10.91
C PHE A 119 2.46 0.80 11.12
N HIS A 120 2.02 1.99 11.47
CA HIS A 120 0.61 2.29 11.63
C HIS A 120 0.30 3.70 11.12
N MET A 121 -0.67 3.79 10.24
CA MET A 121 -1.17 5.02 9.66
C MET A 121 -2.45 5.44 10.39
N GLY A 122 -2.30 6.27 11.42
CA GLY A 122 -3.43 6.85 12.15
C GLY A 122 -4.03 8.04 11.42
N SER A 123 -5.13 8.61 11.99
CA SER A 123 -5.80 9.79 11.42
C SER A 123 -4.94 11.04 11.44
N ASP A 124 -4.13 11.22 12.49
CA ASP A 124 -3.37 12.45 12.73
C ASP A 124 -1.86 12.23 12.76
N VAL A 125 -1.44 11.00 13.08
CA VAL A 125 -0.04 10.64 13.28
C VAL A 125 0.25 9.30 12.63
N ILE A 126 1.38 9.23 11.96
CA ILE A 126 1.94 8.00 11.44
C ILE A 126 3.06 7.58 12.38
N THR A 127 3.06 6.32 12.79
CA THR A 127 4.11 5.74 13.62
C THR A 127 4.88 4.68 12.89
N VAL A 128 6.20 4.69 13.06
CA VAL A 128 7.13 3.68 12.55
C VAL A 128 7.99 3.22 13.71
N ASP A 129 7.96 1.92 13.98
CA ASP A 129 8.74 1.31 15.07
C ASP A 129 9.98 0.63 14.48
N PHE A 130 11.13 0.88 15.10
CA PHE A 130 12.41 0.27 14.72
C PHE A 130 12.93 -0.64 15.83
N ASP A 131 13.69 -1.67 15.46
CA ASP A 131 14.38 -2.57 16.41
C ASP A 131 15.65 -1.97 17.01
N GLY A 132 15.84 -0.66 16.90
CA GLY A 132 16.95 0.11 17.46
C GLY A 132 16.54 1.51 17.90
N VAL A 133 17.37 2.16 18.70
CA VAL A 133 17.14 3.51 19.21
C VAL A 133 17.91 4.52 18.37
N LEU A 134 17.21 5.50 17.81
CA LEU A 134 17.80 6.63 17.10
C LEU A 134 17.92 7.82 18.05
N THR A 135 19.06 8.54 17.97
CA THR A 135 19.23 9.83 18.65
C THR A 135 18.51 10.94 17.89
N GLU A 136 18.30 12.09 18.52
CA GLU A 136 17.71 13.26 17.85
C GLU A 136 18.53 13.73 16.65
N GLU A 137 19.88 13.67 16.72
CA GLU A 137 20.75 14.00 15.60
C GLU A 137 20.59 13.03 14.43
N GLN A 138 20.50 11.72 14.71
CA GLN A 138 20.25 10.69 13.72
C GLN A 138 18.86 10.82 13.07
N LEU A 139 17.84 11.19 13.84
CA LEU A 139 16.50 11.47 13.32
C LEU A 139 16.52 12.67 12.37
N TYR A 140 17.25 13.74 12.74
CA TYR A 140 17.42 14.90 11.87
C TYR A 140 18.10 14.54 10.55
N ASP A 141 19.15 13.73 10.58
CA ASP A 141 19.85 13.28 9.36
C ASP A 141 18.93 12.46 8.45
N VAL A 142 18.13 11.55 9.04
CA VAL A 142 17.13 10.77 8.30
C VAL A 142 16.08 11.67 7.66
N GLU A 143 15.58 12.67 8.40
CA GLU A 143 14.62 13.64 7.89
C GLU A 143 15.17 14.42 6.69
N GLN A 144 16.42 14.92 6.79
CA GLN A 144 17.04 15.66 5.69
C GLN A 144 17.17 14.81 4.44
N GLU A 145 17.65 13.56 4.58
CA GLU A 145 17.82 12.65 3.44
C GLU A 145 16.47 12.23 2.84
N ALA A 146 15.45 11.98 3.67
CA ALA A 146 14.11 11.66 3.18
C ALA A 146 13.51 12.82 2.40
N ASN A 147 13.62 14.05 2.92
CA ASN A 147 13.17 15.25 2.21
C ASN A 147 13.92 15.46 0.90
N GLU A 148 15.22 15.18 0.84
CA GLU A 148 15.99 15.27 -0.39
C GLU A 148 15.52 14.25 -1.43
N ALA A 149 15.21 13.00 -1.03
CA ALA A 149 14.67 11.99 -1.92
C ALA A 149 13.32 12.42 -2.53
N VAL A 150 12.43 13.00 -1.71
CA VAL A 150 11.15 13.56 -2.17
C VAL A 150 11.36 14.72 -3.14
N LEU A 151 12.23 15.68 -2.80
CA LEU A 151 12.50 16.86 -3.64
C LEU A 151 13.12 16.49 -4.99
N ARG A 152 13.92 15.45 -5.05
CA ARG A 152 14.50 14.93 -6.29
C ARG A 152 13.51 14.13 -7.13
N ASN A 153 12.29 13.91 -6.63
CA ASN A 153 11.26 13.13 -7.31
C ASN A 153 11.80 11.79 -7.83
N VAL A 154 12.42 11.03 -6.92
CA VAL A 154 13.08 9.76 -7.25
C VAL A 154 12.05 8.79 -7.85
N PRO A 155 12.30 8.23 -9.04
CA PRO A 155 11.36 7.31 -9.66
C PRO A 155 11.24 6.01 -8.87
N VAL A 156 10.00 5.49 -8.80
CA VAL A 156 9.69 4.17 -8.23
C VAL A 156 9.39 3.22 -9.37
N THR A 157 10.15 2.14 -9.47
CA THR A 157 9.92 1.08 -10.45
C THR A 157 9.27 -0.12 -9.78
N ILE A 158 8.34 -0.78 -10.47
CA ILE A 158 7.65 -1.97 -9.99
C ILE A 158 8.08 -3.15 -10.86
N SER A 159 8.45 -4.25 -10.22
CA SER A 159 8.83 -5.49 -10.88
C SER A 159 8.14 -6.70 -10.25
N TYR A 160 8.04 -7.78 -11.02
CA TYR A 160 7.50 -9.06 -10.59
C TYR A 160 8.55 -10.15 -10.84
N PRO A 161 9.57 -10.24 -9.96
CA PRO A 161 10.68 -11.17 -10.16
C PRO A 161 10.23 -12.62 -10.03
N SER A 162 10.90 -13.51 -10.77
CA SER A 162 10.79 -14.95 -10.60
C SER A 162 11.39 -15.40 -9.25
N LYS A 163 11.11 -16.65 -8.85
CA LYS A 163 11.71 -17.19 -7.61
C LYS A 163 13.22 -17.23 -7.64
N GLU A 164 13.78 -17.55 -8.80
CA GLU A 164 15.23 -17.63 -9.02
C GLU A 164 15.89 -16.23 -8.92
N GLU A 165 15.22 -15.20 -9.43
CA GLU A 165 15.67 -13.82 -9.30
C GLU A 165 15.61 -13.36 -7.85
N LEU A 166 14.53 -13.69 -7.12
CA LEU A 166 14.38 -13.36 -5.70
C LEU A 166 15.49 -13.94 -4.82
N GLU A 167 15.98 -15.15 -5.11
CA GLU A 167 17.09 -15.75 -4.36
C GLU A 167 18.40 -14.96 -4.45
N THR A 168 18.55 -14.15 -5.49
CA THR A 168 19.75 -13.33 -5.75
C THR A 168 19.54 -11.85 -5.44
N MET A 169 18.31 -11.42 -5.18
CA MET A 169 17.96 -10.03 -4.88
C MET A 169 18.16 -9.75 -3.38
N ASP A 170 18.77 -8.62 -3.08
CA ASP A 170 18.74 -8.06 -1.74
C ASP A 170 17.46 -7.26 -1.56
N TYR A 171 16.50 -7.86 -0.84
CA TYR A 171 15.20 -7.24 -0.59
C TYR A 171 14.78 -7.40 0.86
N ARG A 172 13.89 -6.54 1.30
CA ARG A 172 13.34 -6.55 2.67
C ARG A 172 11.88 -6.98 2.63
N SER A 173 11.52 -7.95 3.46
CA SER A 173 10.13 -8.35 3.69
C SER A 173 9.90 -8.65 5.15
N LYS A 174 8.77 -8.20 5.70
CA LYS A 174 8.31 -8.53 7.05
C LYS A 174 7.59 -9.87 7.13
N LYS A 175 7.21 -10.45 5.98
CA LYS A 175 6.43 -11.69 5.90
C LYS A 175 7.13 -12.67 4.99
N GLU A 176 6.87 -13.97 5.24
CA GLU A 176 7.22 -15.00 4.27
C GLU A 176 6.45 -14.76 2.97
N LEU A 177 7.18 -14.69 1.86
CA LEU A 177 6.61 -14.33 0.57
C LEU A 177 6.04 -15.58 -0.10
N THR A 178 4.73 -15.57 -0.33
CA THR A 178 4.00 -16.65 -1.00
C THR A 178 3.27 -16.12 -2.23
N GLY A 179 3.32 -16.87 -3.36
CA GLY A 179 2.63 -16.48 -4.59
C GLY A 179 3.44 -15.55 -5.50
N ALA A 180 2.74 -14.71 -6.26
CA ALA A 180 3.37 -13.69 -7.12
C ALA A 180 3.83 -12.51 -6.25
N ILE A 181 5.11 -12.17 -6.38
CA ILE A 181 5.74 -11.14 -5.55
C ILE A 181 5.91 -9.87 -6.38
N ARG A 182 5.40 -8.77 -5.87
CA ARG A 182 5.56 -7.44 -6.44
C ARG A 182 6.61 -6.66 -5.64
N ILE A 183 7.65 -6.20 -6.32
CA ILE A 183 8.72 -5.40 -5.73
C ILE A 183 8.67 -3.99 -6.25
N GLY A 184 8.58 -3.02 -5.35
CA GLY A 184 8.84 -1.61 -5.63
C GLY A 184 10.29 -1.26 -5.32
N THR A 185 10.95 -0.60 -6.25
CA THR A 185 12.33 -0.16 -6.10
C THR A 185 12.40 1.35 -6.28
N PHE A 186 12.94 2.03 -5.28
CA PHE A 186 13.32 3.44 -5.42
C PHE A 186 14.68 3.52 -6.08
N GLU A 187 14.78 4.30 -7.17
CA GLU A 187 16.08 4.58 -7.75
C GLU A 187 16.90 5.43 -6.77
N ARG A 188 18.07 4.93 -6.41
CA ARG A 188 18.93 5.58 -5.43
C ARG A 188 19.33 6.97 -5.91
N VAL A 189 19.08 7.97 -5.10
CA VAL A 189 19.73 9.27 -5.22
C VAL A 189 21.23 9.08 -4.96
N ARG A 190 22.04 9.16 -6.01
CA ARG A 190 23.49 9.15 -5.90
C ARG A 190 23.95 10.44 -5.21
N LEU A 191 24.14 10.39 -3.90
CA LEU A 191 25.14 11.25 -3.28
C LEU A 191 26.51 10.73 -3.74
N GLU A 192 27.41 11.62 -4.14
CA GLU A 192 28.75 11.30 -4.64
C GLU A 192 29.65 10.72 -3.54
N SER A 193 29.28 9.62 -2.95
CA SER A 193 30.18 8.78 -2.15
C SER A 193 29.79 7.33 -2.36
N ALA A 194 30.73 6.60 -2.93
CA ALA A 194 30.60 5.18 -3.22
C ALA A 194 30.13 4.40 -2.00
N CYS A 195 28.99 3.74 -2.09
CA CYS A 195 28.79 2.36 -1.70
C CYS A 195 27.32 1.94 -1.74
N ALA A 196 27.14 0.74 -2.24
CA ALA A 196 26.01 -0.19 -2.05
C ALA A 196 24.65 0.13 -2.70
N LYS A 197 24.14 -0.90 -3.31
CA LYS A 197 22.81 -1.03 -3.90
C LYS A 197 21.81 -1.26 -2.76
N ASP A 198 20.89 -0.36 -2.55
CA ASP A 198 19.79 -0.59 -1.63
C ASP A 198 18.47 -0.68 -2.40
N LEU A 199 17.86 -1.84 -2.33
CA LEU A 199 16.54 -2.13 -2.81
C LEU A 199 15.59 -2.00 -1.61
N SER A 200 14.63 -1.10 -1.68
CA SER A 200 13.54 -1.02 -0.71
C SER A 200 12.31 -1.68 -1.31
N LEU A 201 11.75 -2.63 -0.60
CA LEU A 201 10.54 -3.34 -0.99
C LEU A 201 9.32 -2.58 -0.55
N ILE A 202 8.44 -2.31 -1.50
CA ILE A 202 7.07 -1.91 -1.25
C ILE A 202 6.17 -3.10 -1.54
N HIS A 203 5.60 -3.68 -0.49
CA HIS A 203 4.46 -4.56 -0.62
C HIS A 203 3.22 -3.66 -0.56
N ILE A 204 2.70 -3.30 -1.71
CA ILE A 204 1.39 -2.68 -1.83
C ILE A 204 0.39 -3.75 -2.20
#